data_74e2bfe4620b4cf1afd5baacb5725e17
#
_entry.id   74e2bfe4620b4cf1afd5baacb5725e17
#
_cell.length_a   1.000
_cell.length_b   1.000
_cell.length_c   1.000
_cell.angle_alpha   90.00
_cell.angle_beta   90.00
_cell.angle_gamma   90.00
#
_symmetry.space_group_name_H-M   'P 1'
#
loop_
_entity.id
_entity.type
_entity.pdbx_description
1 polymer ?
#
loop_
_entity_poly.entity_id
_entity_poly.type
_entity_poly.pdbx_seq_one_letter_code
_entity_poly.pdbx_strand_id
1 'polypeptide(L)'
;MSLASEAPPAPARFVALDAARGAALVAMVVFHCAFDLDSLGLAELGVDTTPSWRWFARLIAGSFLALAGVSMVVAHRRRIRWDAYFRRLAILAGAAALVTLATWYGMPRKFIFFGILHMIVVASLIGLVFLRAPWPVTLAAALLALLVPSLLASSLLEPSLLAQGDVAWPWLDAPWLRWLGLGTTLPATLDYEPVFPWLFPFLLGMAAARLALPRFAASAAASWQPLAFLPRALAFAGRHSLAIYLIHQPVMFGTLSVVAQLTVNASAVPDEDRPFIEACRTTCLARGGDGRGCVAYCGCTASELKKAGLWMSVLADRLTPEERQRLGVAMQVCARTGSGGNQP
;
A
#
# COMPACT_ATOMS: atom_id res chain seq x y z
N MET A 1 15.23 -18.14 55.89
CA MET A 1 14.17 -18.47 54.92
C MET A 1 14.06 -17.30 53.94
N SER A 2 14.71 -17.44 52.80
CA SER A 2 14.70 -16.42 51.74
C SER A 2 13.42 -16.59 50.90
N LEU A 3 12.49 -15.65 50.97
CA LEU A 3 11.35 -15.61 50.09
C LEU A 3 11.85 -15.16 48.70
N ALA A 4 12.12 -16.14 47.86
CA ALA A 4 12.36 -15.88 46.44
C ALA A 4 11.06 -15.25 45.88
N SER A 5 11.12 -13.97 45.55
CA SER A 5 10.04 -13.24 44.84
C SER A 5 9.90 -13.89 43.45
N GLU A 6 8.95 -14.82 43.31
CA GLU A 6 8.56 -15.33 42.00
C GLU A 6 8.14 -14.19 41.11
N ALA A 7 8.91 -13.96 40.05
CA ALA A 7 8.53 -12.98 39.02
C ALA A 7 7.15 -13.37 38.43
N PRO A 8 6.23 -12.43 38.27
CA PRO A 8 4.89 -12.72 37.77
C PRO A 8 4.98 -13.38 36.39
N PRO A 9 4.20 -14.46 36.16
CA PRO A 9 4.24 -15.21 34.91
C PRO A 9 4.02 -14.27 33.72
N ALA A 10 4.85 -14.45 32.68
CA ALA A 10 4.75 -13.66 31.45
C ALA A 10 3.30 -13.73 30.90
N PRO A 11 2.76 -12.65 30.38
CA PRO A 11 1.38 -12.65 29.88
C PRO A 11 1.24 -13.71 28.79
N ALA A 12 0.20 -14.55 28.91
CA ALA A 12 -0.12 -15.60 27.97
C ALA A 12 -0.18 -15.03 26.55
N ARG A 13 0.70 -15.50 25.68
CA ARG A 13 0.79 -15.06 24.28
C ARG A 13 -0.18 -15.89 23.44
N PHE A 14 -1.06 -15.23 22.70
CA PHE A 14 -2.00 -15.93 21.84
C PHE A 14 -1.36 -16.22 20.48
N VAL A 15 -0.98 -17.47 20.24
CA VAL A 15 -0.35 -17.95 18.99
C VAL A 15 -1.30 -17.74 17.79
N ALA A 16 -2.61 -17.85 18.01
CA ALA A 16 -3.62 -17.55 16.99
C ALA A 16 -3.54 -16.11 16.45
N LEU A 17 -3.24 -15.14 17.34
CA LEU A 17 -3.07 -13.74 16.91
C LEU A 17 -1.78 -13.56 16.10
N ASP A 18 -0.71 -14.25 16.46
CA ASP A 18 0.52 -14.25 15.66
C ASP A 18 0.28 -14.90 14.30
N ALA A 19 -0.44 -16.03 14.23
CA ALA A 19 -0.80 -16.68 12.97
C ALA A 19 -1.69 -15.79 12.07
N ALA A 20 -2.65 -15.07 12.65
CA ALA A 20 -3.47 -14.11 11.90
C ALA A 20 -2.63 -12.98 11.30
N ARG A 21 -1.64 -12.44 12.04
CA ARG A 21 -0.70 -11.45 11.48
C ARG A 21 0.15 -12.03 10.35
N GLY A 22 0.59 -13.30 10.50
CA GLY A 22 1.33 -14.00 9.46
C GLY A 22 0.49 -14.17 8.18
N ALA A 23 -0.79 -14.50 8.31
CA ALA A 23 -1.68 -14.60 7.17
C ALA A 23 -1.85 -13.24 6.46
N ALA A 24 -2.02 -12.15 7.22
CA ALA A 24 -2.07 -10.80 6.66
C ALA A 24 -0.75 -10.41 5.95
N LEU A 25 0.41 -10.82 6.49
CA LEU A 25 1.71 -10.63 5.83
C LEU A 25 1.81 -11.39 4.51
N VAL A 26 1.37 -12.64 4.46
CA VAL A 26 1.36 -13.43 3.20
C VAL A 26 0.48 -12.73 2.16
N ALA A 27 -0.72 -12.30 2.54
CA ALA A 27 -1.60 -11.55 1.64
C ALA A 27 -0.94 -10.25 1.13
N MET A 28 -0.22 -9.53 2.00
CA MET A 28 0.53 -8.32 1.64
C MET A 28 1.66 -8.64 0.64
N VAL A 29 2.44 -9.68 0.87
CA VAL A 29 3.51 -10.10 -0.05
C VAL A 29 2.94 -10.49 -1.42
N VAL A 30 1.80 -11.20 -1.45
CA VAL A 30 1.10 -11.55 -2.70
C VAL A 30 0.65 -10.29 -3.44
N PHE A 31 0.05 -9.32 -2.74
CA PHE A 31 -0.38 -8.05 -3.35
C PHE A 31 0.80 -7.29 -3.94
N HIS A 32 1.88 -7.09 -3.16
CA HIS A 32 3.05 -6.36 -3.63
C HIS A 32 3.79 -7.09 -4.75
N CYS A 33 3.84 -8.44 -4.73
CA CYS A 33 4.38 -9.21 -5.84
C CYS A 33 3.60 -8.98 -7.14
N ALA A 34 2.26 -9.01 -7.07
CA ALA A 34 1.43 -8.71 -8.21
C ALA A 34 1.61 -7.27 -8.71
N PHE A 35 1.67 -6.31 -7.79
CA PHE A 35 1.92 -4.90 -8.08
C PHE A 35 3.28 -4.66 -8.75
N ASP A 36 4.35 -5.27 -8.22
CA ASP A 36 5.70 -5.14 -8.78
C ASP A 36 5.80 -5.80 -10.15
N LEU A 37 5.20 -6.99 -10.35
CA LEU A 37 5.14 -7.66 -11.66
C LEU A 37 4.43 -6.81 -12.71
N ASP A 38 3.30 -6.21 -12.35
CA ASP A 38 2.52 -5.32 -13.21
C ASP A 38 3.28 -4.03 -13.53
N SER A 39 3.84 -3.38 -12.51
CA SER A 39 4.57 -2.11 -12.63
C SER A 39 5.87 -2.22 -13.42
N LEU A 40 6.55 -3.39 -13.37
CA LEU A 40 7.76 -3.69 -14.12
C LEU A 40 7.47 -4.24 -15.52
N GLY A 41 6.20 -4.41 -15.90
CA GLY A 41 5.79 -4.95 -17.19
C GLY A 41 6.11 -6.44 -17.38
N LEU A 42 6.34 -7.18 -16.29
CA LEU A 42 6.58 -8.63 -16.31
C LEU A 42 5.27 -9.44 -16.41
N ALA A 43 4.16 -8.87 -15.98
CA ALA A 43 2.82 -9.44 -16.11
C ALA A 43 1.78 -8.32 -16.27
N GLU A 44 0.66 -8.59 -16.96
CA GLU A 44 -0.46 -7.66 -17.09
C GLU A 44 -1.60 -8.09 -16.14
N LEU A 45 -1.53 -7.66 -14.90
CA LEU A 45 -2.48 -8.02 -13.85
C LEU A 45 -3.53 -6.93 -13.61
N GLY A 46 -3.30 -5.72 -14.13
CA GLY A 46 -4.18 -4.58 -13.98
C GLY A 46 -4.38 -4.18 -12.51
N VAL A 47 -3.33 -4.24 -11.70
CA VAL A 47 -3.42 -4.07 -10.25
C VAL A 47 -3.94 -2.67 -9.89
N ASP A 48 -3.52 -1.64 -10.62
CA ASP A 48 -3.97 -0.26 -10.39
C ASP A 48 -5.39 0.03 -10.91
N THR A 49 -5.84 -0.73 -11.92
CA THR A 49 -7.09 -0.45 -12.63
C THR A 49 -8.26 -1.28 -12.12
N THR A 50 -8.00 -2.49 -11.65
CA THR A 50 -9.04 -3.46 -11.29
C THR A 50 -9.57 -3.24 -9.86
N PRO A 51 -10.87 -3.08 -9.66
CA PRO A 51 -11.47 -2.85 -8.34
C PRO A 51 -11.15 -3.94 -7.30
N SER A 52 -11.04 -5.22 -7.73
CA SER A 52 -10.73 -6.34 -6.84
C SER A 52 -9.38 -6.19 -6.14
N TRP A 53 -8.34 -5.72 -6.84
CA TRP A 53 -7.04 -5.49 -6.26
C TRP A 53 -7.06 -4.33 -5.25
N ARG A 54 -7.81 -3.26 -5.54
CA ARG A 54 -8.00 -2.15 -4.60
C ARG A 54 -8.70 -2.59 -3.31
N TRP A 55 -9.73 -3.44 -3.42
CA TRP A 55 -10.38 -4.03 -2.27
C TRP A 55 -9.46 -4.96 -1.48
N PHE A 56 -8.66 -5.77 -2.19
CA PHE A 56 -7.69 -6.66 -1.56
C PHE A 56 -6.64 -5.88 -0.76
N ALA A 57 -6.07 -4.80 -1.32
CA ALA A 57 -5.16 -3.91 -0.61
C ALA A 57 -5.80 -3.32 0.66
N ARG A 58 -7.04 -2.81 0.54
CA ARG A 58 -7.79 -2.25 1.68
C ARG A 58 -8.05 -3.27 2.78
N LEU A 59 -8.38 -4.51 2.41
CA LEU A 59 -8.59 -5.60 3.37
C LEU A 59 -7.28 -5.96 4.09
N ILE A 60 -6.15 -5.95 3.39
CA ILE A 60 -4.84 -6.18 3.99
C ILE A 60 -4.52 -5.07 5.00
N ALA A 61 -4.57 -3.80 4.60
CA ALA A 61 -4.30 -2.66 5.46
C ALA A 61 -5.25 -2.64 6.68
N GLY A 62 -6.55 -2.81 6.45
CA GLY A 62 -7.56 -2.90 7.49
C GLY A 62 -7.30 -4.05 8.48
N SER A 63 -6.86 -5.22 7.99
CA SER A 63 -6.53 -6.36 8.84
C SER A 63 -5.33 -6.08 9.74
N PHE A 64 -4.27 -5.44 9.24
CA PHE A 64 -3.13 -5.03 10.05
C PHE A 64 -3.51 -4.04 11.14
N LEU A 65 -4.33 -3.04 10.81
CA LEU A 65 -4.83 -2.06 11.78
C LEU A 65 -5.73 -2.71 12.82
N ALA A 66 -6.66 -3.56 12.43
CA ALA A 66 -7.52 -4.30 13.35
C ALA A 66 -6.71 -5.19 14.29
N LEU A 67 -5.74 -5.95 13.76
CA LEU A 67 -4.83 -6.79 14.56
C LEU A 67 -3.93 -5.95 15.49
N ALA A 68 -3.55 -4.74 15.09
CA ALA A 68 -2.83 -3.80 15.96
C ALA A 68 -3.72 -3.34 17.13
N GLY A 69 -4.99 -3.00 16.87
CA GLY A 69 -5.99 -2.65 17.88
C GLY A 69 -6.25 -3.80 18.85
N VAL A 70 -6.49 -5.02 18.34
CA VAL A 70 -6.63 -6.23 19.17
C VAL A 70 -5.41 -6.41 20.07
N SER A 71 -4.22 -6.28 19.51
CA SER A 71 -2.95 -6.47 20.21
C SER A 71 -2.75 -5.47 21.33
N MET A 72 -3.18 -4.24 21.11
CA MET A 72 -3.10 -3.17 22.10
C MET A 72 -3.95 -3.51 23.34
N VAL A 73 -5.19 -3.98 23.14
CA VAL A 73 -6.09 -4.40 24.24
C VAL A 73 -5.52 -5.62 24.97
N VAL A 74 -5.04 -6.62 24.23
CA VAL A 74 -4.46 -7.84 24.80
C VAL A 74 -3.23 -7.53 25.65
N ALA A 75 -2.33 -6.66 25.17
CA ALA A 75 -1.08 -6.31 25.86
C ALA A 75 -1.32 -5.52 27.16
N HIS A 76 -2.42 -4.77 27.24
CA HIS A 76 -2.71 -3.84 28.35
C HIS A 76 -3.95 -4.23 29.19
N ARG A 77 -4.44 -5.46 29.05
CA ARG A 77 -5.71 -5.91 29.67
C ARG A 77 -5.74 -5.85 31.21
N ARG A 78 -4.58 -6.01 31.88
CA ARG A 78 -4.48 -5.96 33.36
C ARG A 78 -4.06 -4.57 33.83
N ARG A 79 -2.96 -4.05 33.26
CA ARG A 79 -2.42 -2.70 33.55
C ARG A 79 -1.69 -2.18 32.33
N ILE A 80 -1.60 -0.86 32.21
CA ILE A 80 -0.79 -0.22 31.17
C ILE A 80 0.68 -0.40 31.54
N ARG A 81 1.41 -1.07 30.67
CA ARG A 81 2.87 -1.28 30.80
C ARG A 81 3.58 -0.19 30.00
N TRP A 82 3.78 0.96 30.64
CA TRP A 82 4.27 2.16 29.98
C TRP A 82 5.62 1.94 29.26
N ASP A 83 6.59 1.26 29.90
CA ASP A 83 7.88 0.99 29.30
C ASP A 83 7.78 0.15 28.02
N ALA A 84 6.98 -0.89 28.05
CA ALA A 84 6.73 -1.77 26.89
C ALA A 84 5.95 -1.02 25.80
N TYR A 85 5.01 -0.18 26.18
CA TYR A 85 4.22 0.65 25.27
C TYR A 85 5.12 1.65 24.53
N PHE A 86 5.87 2.48 25.26
CA PHE A 86 6.73 3.50 24.65
C PHE A 86 7.87 2.88 23.84
N ARG A 87 8.46 1.79 24.31
CA ARG A 87 9.46 1.05 23.53
C ARG A 87 8.89 0.54 22.20
N ARG A 88 7.69 -0.04 22.19
CA ARG A 88 7.02 -0.47 20.97
C ARG A 88 6.69 0.70 20.07
N LEU A 89 6.17 1.79 20.62
CA LEU A 89 5.84 3.00 19.87
C LEU A 89 7.09 3.60 19.21
N ALA A 90 8.21 3.69 19.96
CA ALA A 90 9.49 4.19 19.44
C ALA A 90 10.03 3.30 18.29
N ILE A 91 9.94 1.98 18.42
CA ILE A 91 10.35 1.06 17.35
C ILE A 91 9.49 1.26 16.09
N LEU A 92 8.17 1.39 16.24
CA LEU A 92 7.27 1.62 15.13
C LEU A 92 7.49 3.00 14.47
N ALA A 93 7.68 4.04 15.29
CA ALA A 93 8.00 5.38 14.80
C ALA A 93 9.35 5.44 14.08
N GLY A 94 10.36 4.75 14.61
CA GLY A 94 11.67 4.61 13.97
C GLY A 94 11.57 3.86 12.64
N ALA A 95 10.78 2.79 12.58
CA ALA A 95 10.51 2.06 11.34
C ALA A 95 9.74 2.91 10.31
N ALA A 96 8.75 3.68 10.74
CA ALA A 96 8.01 4.61 9.89
C ALA A 96 8.95 5.69 9.31
N ALA A 97 9.79 6.31 10.17
CA ALA A 97 10.78 7.28 9.74
C ALA A 97 11.81 6.69 8.76
N LEU A 98 12.25 5.44 8.99
CA LEU A 98 13.16 4.73 8.09
C LEU A 98 12.53 4.55 6.70
N VAL A 99 11.25 4.14 6.62
CA VAL A 99 10.53 4.00 5.35
C VAL A 99 10.39 5.35 4.64
N THR A 100 10.05 6.42 5.38
CA THR A 100 9.98 7.77 4.81
C THR A 100 11.33 8.19 4.23
N LEU A 101 12.41 8.05 5.00
CA LEU A 101 13.76 8.42 4.54
C LEU A 101 14.21 7.59 3.35
N ALA A 102 14.04 6.27 3.39
CA ALA A 102 14.41 5.39 2.30
C ALA A 102 13.66 5.73 1.00
N THR A 103 12.34 5.97 1.09
CA THR A 103 11.54 6.35 -0.09
C THR A 103 11.78 7.79 -0.53
N TRP A 104 12.11 8.70 0.38
CA TRP A 104 12.52 10.06 0.04
C TRP A 104 13.79 10.08 -0.83
N TYR A 105 14.82 9.28 -0.46
CA TYR A 105 16.04 9.18 -1.26
C TYR A 105 15.86 8.38 -2.56
N GLY A 106 15.09 7.30 -2.51
CA GLY A 106 14.90 6.43 -3.68
C GLY A 106 13.87 6.95 -4.69
N MET A 107 12.77 7.56 -4.21
CA MET A 107 11.63 7.99 -5.02
C MET A 107 11.06 9.34 -4.54
N PRO A 108 11.81 10.46 -4.63
CA PRO A 108 11.47 11.74 -3.99
C PRO A 108 10.12 12.33 -4.42
N ARG A 109 9.62 12.00 -5.62
CA ARG A 109 8.32 12.46 -6.14
C ARG A 109 7.13 11.69 -5.58
N LYS A 110 7.35 10.49 -5.01
CA LYS A 110 6.30 9.57 -4.51
C LYS A 110 6.65 9.00 -3.14
N PHE A 111 7.49 9.68 -2.35
CA PHE A 111 7.91 9.18 -1.05
C PHE A 111 6.73 8.97 -0.09
N ILE A 112 6.89 8.03 0.82
CA ILE A 112 5.87 7.70 1.82
C ILE A 112 5.99 8.67 2.99
N PHE A 113 5.10 9.67 3.06
CA PHE A 113 5.06 10.60 4.18
C PHE A 113 4.10 10.14 5.29
N PHE A 114 3.05 9.39 4.95
CA PHE A 114 2.07 8.87 5.91
C PHE A 114 1.45 7.54 5.42
N GLY A 115 2.20 6.46 5.56
CA GLY A 115 1.74 5.10 5.25
C GLY A 115 1.27 4.33 6.49
N ILE A 116 1.04 3.03 6.35
CA ILE A 116 0.44 2.19 7.38
C ILE A 116 1.21 2.18 8.72
N LEU A 117 2.55 2.25 8.72
CA LEU A 117 3.33 2.32 9.97
C LEU A 117 3.07 3.62 10.72
N HIS A 118 2.99 4.75 10.00
CA HIS A 118 2.63 6.06 10.59
C HIS A 118 1.24 6.00 11.19
N MET A 119 0.29 5.41 10.44
CA MET A 119 -1.08 5.22 10.92
C MET A 119 -1.13 4.36 12.19
N ILE A 120 -0.37 3.26 12.29
CA ILE A 120 -0.32 2.42 13.49
C ILE A 120 0.24 3.22 14.70
N VAL A 121 1.25 4.08 14.47
CA VAL A 121 1.80 4.95 15.54
C VAL A 121 0.72 5.90 16.04
N VAL A 122 0.09 6.67 15.15
CA VAL A 122 -0.97 7.63 15.51
C VAL A 122 -2.18 6.92 16.12
N ALA A 123 -2.62 5.82 15.52
CA ALA A 123 -3.72 5.00 16.07
C ALA A 123 -3.39 4.44 17.46
N SER A 124 -2.12 4.07 17.72
CA SER A 124 -1.70 3.62 19.05
C SER A 124 -1.78 4.74 20.09
N LEU A 125 -1.43 5.97 19.72
CA LEU A 125 -1.57 7.15 20.60
C LEU A 125 -3.05 7.45 20.89
N ILE A 126 -3.90 7.51 19.86
CA ILE A 126 -5.34 7.73 19.99
C ILE A 126 -5.97 6.59 20.81
N GLY A 127 -5.57 5.35 20.54
CA GLY A 127 -6.06 4.16 21.21
C GLY A 127 -5.82 4.13 22.72
N LEU A 128 -4.83 4.89 23.25
CA LEU A 128 -4.65 5.02 24.70
C LEU A 128 -5.91 5.56 25.41
N VAL A 129 -6.57 6.55 24.80
CA VAL A 129 -7.81 7.13 25.34
C VAL A 129 -8.88 6.05 25.47
N PHE A 130 -8.92 5.12 24.51
CA PHE A 130 -9.90 4.06 24.45
C PHE A 130 -9.52 2.80 25.24
N LEU A 131 -8.32 2.68 25.80
CA LEU A 131 -7.90 1.48 26.54
C LEU A 131 -8.77 1.15 27.75
N ARG A 132 -9.42 2.13 28.34
CA ARG A 132 -10.33 1.95 29.48
C ARG A 132 -11.80 2.16 29.13
N ALA A 133 -12.09 2.65 27.93
CA ALA A 133 -13.45 2.90 27.48
C ALA A 133 -14.20 1.56 27.28
N PRO A 134 -15.47 1.44 27.59
CA PRO A 134 -16.26 0.23 27.32
C PRO A 134 -16.37 0.01 25.80
N TRP A 135 -16.54 -1.27 25.40
CA TRP A 135 -16.55 -1.63 23.97
C TRP A 135 -17.59 -0.86 23.12
N PRO A 136 -18.81 -0.51 23.61
CA PRO A 136 -19.75 0.24 22.77
C PRO A 136 -19.27 1.66 22.45
N VAL A 137 -18.58 2.32 23.40
CA VAL A 137 -17.99 3.66 23.18
C VAL A 137 -16.87 3.58 22.16
N THR A 138 -16.02 2.56 22.24
CA THR A 138 -14.95 2.35 21.27
C THR A 138 -15.52 2.02 19.89
N LEU A 139 -16.60 1.23 19.80
CA LEU A 139 -17.30 0.94 18.56
C LEU A 139 -17.96 2.19 17.97
N ALA A 140 -18.63 3.01 18.79
CA ALA A 140 -19.22 4.26 18.33
C ALA A 140 -18.15 5.22 17.77
N ALA A 141 -16.99 5.34 18.44
CA ALA A 141 -15.88 6.11 17.95
C ALA A 141 -15.29 5.53 16.62
N ALA A 142 -15.24 4.19 16.49
CA ALA A 142 -14.84 3.55 15.24
C ALA A 142 -15.80 3.93 14.09
N LEU A 143 -17.10 3.78 14.30
CA LEU A 143 -18.11 4.15 13.30
C LEU A 143 -18.07 5.64 12.97
N LEU A 144 -17.86 6.50 13.95
CA LEU A 144 -17.67 7.93 13.71
C LEU A 144 -16.44 8.18 12.82
N ALA A 145 -15.31 7.54 13.10
CA ALA A 145 -14.11 7.66 12.28
C ALA A 145 -14.32 7.21 10.81
N LEU A 146 -15.17 6.21 10.60
CA LEU A 146 -15.57 5.78 9.26
C LEU A 146 -16.44 6.83 8.55
N LEU A 147 -17.34 7.48 9.28
CA LEU A 147 -18.34 8.40 8.73
C LEU A 147 -17.83 9.85 8.58
N VAL A 148 -16.76 10.23 9.28
CA VAL A 148 -16.24 11.61 9.26
C VAL A 148 -15.98 12.12 7.84
N PRO A 149 -15.33 11.40 6.90
CA PRO A 149 -15.15 11.91 5.55
C PRO A 149 -16.47 12.21 4.82
N SER A 150 -17.47 11.33 4.97
CA SER A 150 -18.79 11.51 4.35
C SER A 150 -19.60 12.64 4.96
N LEU A 151 -19.45 12.85 6.29
CA LEU A 151 -20.14 13.95 7.00
C LEU A 151 -19.56 15.32 6.66
N LEU A 152 -18.26 15.38 6.31
CA LEU A 152 -17.58 16.61 5.92
C LEU A 152 -17.66 16.89 4.42
N ALA A 153 -18.06 15.91 3.61
CA ALA A 153 -18.27 16.11 2.19
C ALA A 153 -19.44 17.06 1.93
N SER A 154 -19.30 17.93 0.94
CA SER A 154 -20.32 18.96 0.60
C SER A 154 -21.61 18.37 0.03
N SER A 155 -21.62 17.11 -0.40
CA SER A 155 -22.81 16.42 -0.91
C SER A 155 -23.06 15.14 -0.13
N LEU A 156 -24.14 15.11 0.66
CA LEU A 156 -24.66 13.92 1.32
C LEU A 156 -25.26 12.90 0.33
N LEU A 157 -25.25 13.17 -0.97
CA LEU A 157 -25.97 12.43 -2.01
C LEU A 157 -25.12 11.44 -2.81
N GLU A 158 -23.79 11.46 -2.68
CA GLU A 158 -22.93 10.45 -3.32
C GLU A 158 -22.42 9.47 -2.25
N PRO A 159 -23.01 8.26 -2.16
CA PRO A 159 -22.66 7.28 -1.12
C PRO A 159 -21.40 6.48 -1.48
N SER A 160 -20.30 7.13 -1.79
CA SER A 160 -19.02 6.42 -1.83
C SER A 160 -18.31 6.54 -0.49
N LEU A 161 -18.73 5.72 0.47
CA LEU A 161 -18.14 5.59 1.81
C LEU A 161 -16.61 5.40 1.83
N LEU A 162 -15.99 5.27 0.67
CA LEU A 162 -14.56 5.06 0.48
C LEU A 162 -13.95 5.93 -0.63
N ALA A 163 -14.76 6.78 -1.29
CA ALA A 163 -14.24 7.80 -2.18
C ALA A 163 -13.87 9.02 -1.33
N GLN A 164 -12.70 9.57 -1.56
CA GLN A 164 -12.35 10.90 -1.09
C GLN A 164 -13.19 11.88 -1.90
N GLY A 165 -14.34 12.27 -1.35
CA GLY A 165 -15.22 13.25 -1.97
C GLY A 165 -14.69 14.67 -1.80
N ASP A 166 -15.19 15.59 -2.61
CA ASP A 166 -14.91 17.02 -2.49
C ASP A 166 -15.33 17.50 -1.09
N VAL A 167 -14.37 17.85 -0.26
CA VAL A 167 -14.62 18.44 1.06
C VAL A 167 -14.87 19.92 0.89
N ALA A 168 -15.96 20.43 1.48
CA ALA A 168 -16.37 21.81 1.38
C ALA A 168 -15.35 22.83 1.93
N TRP A 169 -14.26 22.36 2.55
CA TRP A 169 -13.33 23.20 3.29
C TRP A 169 -11.90 23.15 2.73
N PRO A 170 -11.52 24.10 1.83
CA PRO A 170 -10.22 24.10 1.15
C PRO A 170 -8.99 24.11 2.09
N TRP A 171 -9.13 24.59 3.33
CA TRP A 171 -8.05 24.58 4.31
C TRP A 171 -7.63 23.18 4.75
N LEU A 172 -8.48 22.15 4.56
CA LEU A 172 -8.14 20.75 4.81
C LEU A 172 -7.14 20.19 3.79
N ASP A 173 -6.95 20.85 2.64
CA ASP A 173 -5.91 20.50 1.65
C ASP A 173 -4.53 21.01 2.03
N ALA A 174 -4.40 21.73 3.15
CA ALA A 174 -3.11 22.19 3.64
C ALA A 174 -2.14 21.02 3.82
N PRO A 175 -0.88 21.12 3.36
CA PRO A 175 0.08 20.01 3.37
C PRO A 175 0.25 19.33 4.73
N TRP A 176 0.19 20.09 5.82
CA TRP A 176 0.32 19.58 7.20
C TRP A 176 -0.94 18.88 7.74
N LEU A 177 -2.08 18.92 7.02
CA LEU A 177 -3.32 18.24 7.39
C LEU A 177 -3.59 17.00 6.52
N ARG A 178 -2.82 16.76 5.47
CA ARG A 178 -3.00 15.62 4.56
C ARG A 178 -3.00 14.26 5.29
N TRP A 179 -2.25 14.13 6.38
CA TRP A 179 -2.26 12.90 7.19
C TRP A 179 -3.62 12.58 7.83
N LEU A 180 -4.54 13.55 7.92
CA LEU A 180 -5.90 13.32 8.39
C LEU A 180 -6.76 12.58 7.36
N GLY A 181 -6.53 12.77 6.05
CA GLY A 181 -7.32 12.16 4.98
C GLY A 181 -8.65 12.85 4.72
N LEU A 182 -8.75 14.15 5.01
CA LEU A 182 -9.97 14.95 4.87
C LEU A 182 -9.86 15.97 3.72
N GLY A 183 -8.73 16.01 3.02
CA GLY A 183 -8.52 16.89 1.87
C GLY A 183 -9.18 16.35 0.60
N THR A 184 -9.34 17.23 -0.41
CA THR A 184 -9.92 16.92 -1.71
C THR A 184 -8.91 16.29 -2.67
N THR A 185 -7.61 16.53 -2.45
CA THR A 185 -6.53 16.09 -3.34
C THR A 185 -5.76 14.91 -2.75
N LEU A 186 -5.65 13.83 -3.52
CA LEU A 186 -4.80 12.70 -3.17
C LEU A 186 -3.32 13.07 -3.34
N PRO A 187 -2.48 12.88 -2.31
CA PRO A 187 -1.05 13.09 -2.47
C PRO A 187 -0.42 12.00 -3.35
N ALA A 188 0.54 12.40 -4.19
CA ALA A 188 1.34 11.46 -4.95
C ALA A 188 2.33 10.76 -4.00
N THR A 189 2.02 9.54 -3.57
CA THR A 189 2.84 8.74 -2.64
C THR A 189 2.63 7.25 -2.91
N LEU A 190 3.60 6.41 -2.53
CA LEU A 190 3.54 4.96 -2.73
C LEU A 190 2.63 4.24 -1.72
N ASP A 191 2.44 4.83 -0.53
CA ASP A 191 1.57 4.28 0.53
C ASP A 191 0.90 5.45 1.24
N TYR A 192 -0.43 5.41 1.33
CA TYR A 192 -1.21 6.47 1.96
C TYR A 192 -2.39 5.90 2.73
N GLU A 193 -2.22 5.89 4.06
CA GLU A 193 -3.20 5.36 4.99
C GLU A 193 -3.54 6.44 6.05
N PRO A 194 -4.31 7.48 5.66
CA PRO A 194 -4.61 8.61 6.53
C PRO A 194 -5.48 8.21 7.73
N VAL A 195 -5.54 9.08 8.74
CA VAL A 195 -6.32 8.80 9.96
C VAL A 195 -7.77 8.47 9.64
N PHE A 196 -8.41 9.24 8.79
CA PHE A 196 -9.76 8.95 8.32
C PHE A 196 -9.74 8.42 6.90
N PRO A 197 -10.39 7.28 6.63
CA PRO A 197 -11.20 6.46 7.55
C PRO A 197 -10.41 5.36 8.30
N TRP A 198 -9.08 5.26 8.19
CA TRP A 198 -8.28 4.13 8.64
C TRP A 198 -8.19 3.93 10.16
N LEU A 199 -8.63 4.91 10.94
CA LEU A 199 -8.80 4.75 12.39
C LEU A 199 -9.94 3.75 12.72
N PHE A 200 -10.93 3.60 11.81
CA PHE A 200 -12.04 2.66 11.96
C PHE A 200 -11.59 1.21 12.22
N PRO A 201 -10.82 0.54 11.35
CA PRO A 201 -10.45 -0.85 11.60
C PRO A 201 -9.61 -1.03 12.87
N PHE A 202 -8.78 -0.06 13.25
CA PHE A 202 -8.03 -0.12 14.49
C PHE A 202 -8.94 -0.10 15.72
N LEU A 203 -9.85 0.87 15.82
CA LEU A 203 -10.79 0.97 16.93
C LEU A 203 -11.79 -0.20 16.93
N LEU A 204 -12.21 -0.67 15.75
CA LEU A 204 -13.03 -1.88 15.62
C LEU A 204 -12.31 -3.09 16.22
N GLY A 205 -11.02 -3.26 15.92
CA GLY A 205 -10.19 -4.29 16.51
C GLY A 205 -10.10 -4.19 18.04
N MET A 206 -10.01 -2.97 18.59
CA MET A 206 -10.03 -2.74 20.04
C MET A 206 -11.39 -3.12 20.65
N ALA A 207 -12.51 -2.70 20.04
CA ALA A 207 -13.86 -3.01 20.49
C ALA A 207 -14.14 -4.51 20.44
N ALA A 208 -13.79 -5.16 19.32
CA ALA A 208 -13.93 -6.59 19.14
C ALA A 208 -13.11 -7.39 20.17
N ALA A 209 -11.86 -6.96 20.42
CA ALA A 209 -11.02 -7.61 21.43
C ALA A 209 -11.67 -7.54 22.82
N ARG A 210 -12.21 -6.39 23.22
CA ARG A 210 -12.87 -6.26 24.52
C ARG A 210 -14.12 -7.11 24.67
N LEU A 211 -14.91 -7.20 23.60
CA LEU A 211 -16.12 -8.01 23.58
C LEU A 211 -15.78 -9.51 23.59
N ALA A 212 -14.81 -9.93 22.76
CA ALA A 212 -14.50 -11.35 22.53
C ALA A 212 -13.47 -11.93 23.53
N LEU A 213 -12.56 -11.09 24.07
CA LEU A 213 -11.43 -11.57 24.87
C LEU A 213 -11.81 -12.41 26.08
N PRO A 214 -12.87 -12.10 26.87
CA PRO A 214 -13.27 -12.93 27.99
C PRO A 214 -13.64 -14.35 27.57
N ARG A 215 -14.45 -14.47 26.49
CA ARG A 215 -14.86 -15.77 25.94
C ARG A 215 -13.68 -16.51 25.28
N PHE A 216 -12.87 -15.78 24.50
CA PHE A 216 -11.70 -16.35 23.84
C PHE A 216 -10.67 -16.86 24.85
N ALA A 217 -10.36 -16.09 25.91
CA ALA A 217 -9.41 -16.48 26.93
C ALA A 217 -9.85 -17.73 27.74
N ALA A 218 -11.16 -17.97 27.81
CA ALA A 218 -11.72 -19.18 28.44
C ALA A 218 -11.83 -20.38 27.48
N SER A 219 -11.59 -20.18 26.19
CA SER A 219 -11.71 -21.24 25.18
C SER A 219 -10.41 -22.00 24.94
N ALA A 220 -10.51 -23.24 24.42
CA ALA A 220 -9.36 -24.03 23.98
C ALA A 220 -8.51 -23.31 22.91
N ALA A 221 -9.10 -22.39 22.17
CA ALA A 221 -8.38 -21.57 21.18
C ALA A 221 -7.32 -20.65 21.81
N ALA A 222 -7.45 -20.28 23.08
CA ALA A 222 -6.48 -19.44 23.77
C ALA A 222 -5.15 -20.17 24.02
N SER A 223 -5.23 -21.49 24.24
CA SER A 223 -4.08 -22.38 24.46
C SER A 223 -3.65 -23.12 23.18
N TRP A 224 -4.24 -22.77 22.03
CA TRP A 224 -3.95 -23.44 20.78
C TRP A 224 -2.46 -23.36 20.42
N GLN A 225 -1.87 -24.54 20.18
CA GLN A 225 -0.51 -24.72 19.72
C GLN A 225 -0.55 -25.45 18.38
N PRO A 226 -0.11 -24.83 17.29
CA PRO A 226 -0.18 -25.46 15.97
C PRO A 226 0.83 -26.62 15.87
N LEU A 227 0.35 -27.80 15.48
CA LEU A 227 1.19 -28.98 15.20
C LEU A 227 1.63 -28.99 13.73
N ALA A 228 0.77 -28.57 12.81
CA ALA A 228 1.06 -28.54 11.38
C ALA A 228 2.07 -27.44 11.01
N PHE A 229 2.85 -27.68 9.93
CA PHE A 229 3.89 -26.77 9.45
C PHE A 229 3.36 -25.37 9.11
N LEU A 230 2.29 -25.30 8.30
CA LEU A 230 1.76 -24.02 7.80
C LEU A 230 1.36 -23.06 8.92
N PRO A 231 0.48 -23.41 9.89
CA PRO A 231 0.14 -22.49 10.95
C PRO A 231 1.31 -22.15 11.88
N ARG A 232 2.31 -23.04 12.01
CA ARG A 232 3.56 -22.70 12.72
C ARG A 232 4.38 -21.64 11.97
N ALA A 233 4.53 -21.79 10.66
CA ALA A 233 5.20 -20.81 9.81
C ALA A 233 4.50 -19.45 9.83
N LEU A 234 3.16 -19.43 9.75
CA LEU A 234 2.37 -18.20 9.88
C LEU A 234 2.57 -17.55 11.25
N ALA A 235 2.53 -18.31 12.33
CA ALA A 235 2.77 -17.77 13.68
C ALA A 235 4.20 -17.23 13.84
N PHE A 236 5.19 -17.87 13.23
CA PHE A 236 6.57 -17.37 13.19
C PHE A 236 6.65 -16.05 12.40
N ALA A 237 6.09 -16.00 11.19
CA ALA A 237 6.04 -14.79 10.36
C ALA A 237 5.33 -13.63 11.09
N GLY A 238 4.18 -13.88 11.71
CA GLY A 238 3.45 -12.89 12.47
C GLY A 238 4.21 -12.36 13.69
N ARG A 239 5.04 -13.20 14.31
CA ARG A 239 5.93 -12.81 15.41
C ARG A 239 7.01 -11.83 14.98
N HIS A 240 7.51 -11.98 13.75
CA HIS A 240 8.55 -11.16 13.15
C HIS A 240 7.98 -10.17 12.12
N SER A 241 6.69 -9.83 12.25
CA SER A 241 5.93 -9.08 11.23
C SER A 241 6.56 -7.75 10.83
N LEU A 242 7.13 -6.99 11.75
CA LEU A 242 7.76 -5.70 11.43
C LEU A 242 9.02 -5.89 10.59
N ALA A 243 9.88 -6.86 10.92
CA ALA A 243 11.10 -7.13 10.16
C ALA A 243 10.76 -7.59 8.74
N ILE A 244 9.80 -8.53 8.60
CA ILE A 244 9.35 -9.02 7.31
C ILE A 244 8.73 -7.87 6.50
N TYR A 245 7.90 -7.02 7.14
CA TYR A 245 7.32 -5.84 6.51
C TYR A 245 8.39 -4.89 5.95
N LEU A 246 9.48 -4.65 6.66
CA LEU A 246 10.53 -3.73 6.20
C LEU A 246 11.39 -4.32 5.09
N ILE A 247 11.61 -5.64 5.10
CA ILE A 247 12.57 -6.31 4.19
C ILE A 247 11.89 -6.79 2.90
N HIS A 248 10.59 -7.18 2.95
CA HIS A 248 9.95 -7.85 1.81
C HIS A 248 9.99 -7.01 0.52
N GLN A 249 9.63 -5.72 0.61
CA GLN A 249 9.53 -4.86 -0.57
C GLN A 249 10.90 -4.55 -1.20
N PRO A 250 11.94 -4.12 -0.47
CA PRO A 250 13.27 -3.95 -1.06
C PRO A 250 13.82 -5.21 -1.73
N VAL A 251 13.64 -6.38 -1.09
CA VAL A 251 14.11 -7.65 -1.65
C VAL A 251 13.31 -8.04 -2.89
N MET A 252 11.98 -7.97 -2.82
CA MET A 252 11.09 -8.39 -3.91
C MET A 252 11.22 -7.46 -5.11
N PHE A 253 11.09 -6.15 -4.91
CA PHE A 253 11.25 -5.17 -5.97
C PHE A 253 12.66 -5.19 -6.58
N GLY A 254 13.70 -5.33 -5.74
CA GLY A 254 15.09 -5.45 -6.21
C GLY A 254 15.31 -6.69 -7.09
N THR A 255 14.83 -7.86 -6.65
CA THR A 255 14.96 -9.10 -7.42
C THR A 255 14.16 -9.05 -8.73
N LEU A 256 12.91 -8.58 -8.69
CA LEU A 256 12.06 -8.46 -9.88
C LEU A 256 12.60 -7.41 -10.87
N SER A 257 13.21 -6.32 -10.37
CA SER A 257 13.88 -5.32 -11.23
C SER A 257 15.06 -5.91 -11.98
N VAL A 258 15.87 -6.78 -11.34
CA VAL A 258 16.96 -7.49 -12.03
C VAL A 258 16.40 -8.44 -13.08
N VAL A 259 15.35 -9.20 -12.76
CA VAL A 259 14.68 -10.08 -13.73
C VAL A 259 14.14 -9.27 -14.92
N ALA A 260 13.47 -8.14 -14.66
CA ALA A 260 12.97 -7.27 -15.71
C ALA A 260 14.09 -6.74 -16.62
N GLN A 261 15.23 -6.34 -16.04
CA GLN A 261 16.39 -5.91 -16.83
C GLN A 261 16.95 -7.04 -17.70
N LEU A 262 17.05 -8.26 -17.17
CA LEU A 262 17.57 -9.40 -17.93
C LEU A 262 16.61 -9.85 -19.04
N THR A 263 15.31 -9.74 -18.84
CA THR A 263 14.31 -10.16 -19.82
C THR A 263 14.01 -9.07 -20.86
N VAL A 264 14.00 -7.79 -20.46
CA VAL A 264 13.74 -6.66 -21.36
C VAL A 264 14.98 -6.27 -22.15
N ASN A 265 16.21 -6.44 -21.62
CA ASN A 265 17.45 -6.24 -22.37
C ASN A 265 17.68 -7.28 -23.50
N ALA A 266 16.92 -8.38 -23.51
CA ALA A 266 16.85 -9.26 -24.68
C ALA A 266 16.13 -8.61 -25.89
N SER A 267 15.39 -7.51 -25.66
CA SER A 267 14.79 -6.66 -26.69
C SER A 267 15.52 -5.30 -26.65
N ALA A 268 16.82 -5.31 -27.03
CA ALA A 268 17.72 -4.15 -26.86
C ALA A 268 17.17 -2.90 -27.57
N VAL A 269 16.55 -2.02 -26.79
CA VAL A 269 16.36 -0.63 -27.19
C VAL A 269 17.71 0.05 -27.04
N PRO A 270 18.32 0.60 -28.11
CA PRO A 270 19.54 1.34 -28.02
C PRO A 270 19.45 2.46 -26.98
N ASP A 271 20.50 2.70 -26.22
CA ASP A 271 20.49 3.73 -25.14
C ASP A 271 20.11 5.12 -25.65
N GLU A 272 20.41 5.43 -26.90
CA GLU A 272 20.02 6.68 -27.57
C GLU A 272 18.50 6.83 -27.80
N ASP A 273 17.75 5.73 -27.80
CA ASP A 273 16.29 5.73 -28.03
C ASP A 273 15.48 5.80 -26.71
N ARG A 274 16.11 5.52 -25.59
CA ARG A 274 15.46 5.45 -24.27
C ARG A 274 14.67 6.70 -23.92
N PRO A 275 15.21 7.92 -24.05
CA PRO A 275 14.46 9.14 -23.69
C PRO A 275 13.17 9.30 -24.51
N PHE A 276 13.24 8.97 -25.82
CA PHE A 276 12.09 9.03 -26.72
C PHE A 276 11.04 7.99 -26.33
N ILE A 277 11.46 6.74 -26.10
CA ILE A 277 10.56 5.64 -25.75
C ILE A 277 9.88 5.88 -24.40
N GLU A 278 10.58 6.41 -23.40
CA GLU A 278 9.99 6.78 -22.11
C GLU A 278 8.96 7.91 -22.24
N ALA A 279 9.25 8.97 -22.97
CA ALA A 279 8.33 10.07 -23.22
C ALA A 279 7.08 9.61 -23.99
N CYS A 280 7.28 8.79 -25.04
CA CYS A 280 6.20 8.19 -25.83
C CYS A 280 5.33 7.29 -24.95
N ARG A 281 5.92 6.40 -24.15
CA ARG A 281 5.23 5.48 -23.25
C ARG A 281 4.39 6.23 -22.23
N THR A 282 4.95 7.25 -21.60
CA THR A 282 4.23 8.10 -20.64
C THR A 282 3.00 8.74 -21.27
N THR A 283 3.14 9.26 -22.48
CA THR A 283 2.04 9.87 -23.22
C THR A 283 0.98 8.85 -23.65
N CYS A 284 1.41 7.66 -24.07
CA CYS A 284 0.53 6.57 -24.48
C CYS A 284 -0.32 6.07 -23.29
N LEU A 285 0.31 5.83 -22.13
CA LEU A 285 -0.37 5.43 -20.90
C LEU A 285 -1.36 6.49 -20.41
N ALA A 286 -0.99 7.78 -20.50
CA ALA A 286 -1.88 8.88 -20.14
C ALA A 286 -3.13 8.98 -21.03
N ARG A 287 -3.07 8.40 -22.24
CA ARG A 287 -4.21 8.32 -23.18
C ARG A 287 -5.01 7.01 -23.06
N GLY A 288 -4.73 6.21 -22.05
CA GLY A 288 -5.46 4.96 -21.77
C GLY A 288 -4.92 3.73 -22.49
N GLY A 289 -3.72 3.78 -23.08
CA GLY A 289 -3.05 2.61 -23.62
C GLY A 289 -2.61 1.64 -22.52
N ASP A 290 -2.58 0.33 -22.82
CA ASP A 290 -2.03 -0.68 -21.93
C ASP A 290 -0.49 -0.70 -21.95
N GLY A 291 0.12 -1.27 -20.90
CA GLY A 291 1.59 -1.22 -20.71
C GLY A 291 2.40 -1.86 -21.83
N ARG A 292 1.97 -3.04 -22.36
CA ARG A 292 2.67 -3.75 -23.45
C ARG A 292 2.38 -3.13 -24.81
N GLY A 293 1.15 -2.77 -25.07
CA GLY A 293 0.77 -2.08 -26.30
C GLY A 293 1.53 -0.77 -26.44
N CYS A 294 1.69 -0.01 -25.35
CA CYS A 294 2.50 1.21 -25.37
C CYS A 294 3.99 0.95 -25.63
N VAL A 295 4.58 -0.10 -25.06
CA VAL A 295 5.98 -0.47 -25.33
C VAL A 295 6.15 -0.89 -26.78
N ALA A 296 5.27 -1.76 -27.30
CA ALA A 296 5.29 -2.20 -28.68
C ALA A 296 5.08 -1.05 -29.67
N TYR A 297 4.09 -0.19 -29.40
CA TYR A 297 3.80 1.00 -30.20
C TYR A 297 4.98 1.97 -30.25
N CYS A 298 5.57 2.30 -29.09
CA CYS A 298 6.66 3.27 -29.01
C CYS A 298 7.96 2.72 -29.60
N GLY A 299 8.25 1.42 -29.44
CA GLY A 299 9.37 0.76 -30.08
C GLY A 299 9.24 0.69 -31.62
N CYS A 300 8.05 0.35 -32.10
CA CYS A 300 7.72 0.42 -33.53
C CYS A 300 7.90 1.84 -34.06
N THR A 301 7.34 2.85 -33.37
CA THR A 301 7.41 4.27 -33.80
C THR A 301 8.87 4.72 -33.90
N ALA A 302 9.72 4.43 -32.91
CA ALA A 302 11.15 4.74 -32.97
C ALA A 302 11.83 4.11 -34.19
N SER A 303 11.53 2.83 -34.47
CA SER A 303 12.08 2.09 -35.60
C SER A 303 11.64 2.72 -36.95
N GLU A 304 10.33 3.02 -37.09
CA GLU A 304 9.81 3.62 -38.34
C GLU A 304 10.30 5.06 -38.54
N LEU A 305 10.50 5.85 -37.49
CA LEU A 305 11.11 7.18 -37.59
C LEU A 305 12.56 7.15 -38.07
N LYS A 306 13.34 6.17 -37.61
CA LYS A 306 14.70 5.95 -38.05
C LYS A 306 14.74 5.53 -39.52
N LYS A 307 13.90 4.59 -39.94
CA LYS A 307 13.77 4.17 -41.34
C LYS A 307 13.37 5.31 -42.27
N ALA A 308 12.47 6.16 -41.80
CA ALA A 308 12.00 7.33 -42.53
C ALA A 308 13.02 8.49 -42.58
N GLY A 309 14.12 8.41 -41.83
CA GLY A 309 15.12 9.50 -41.69
C GLY A 309 14.61 10.72 -40.91
N LEU A 310 13.52 10.54 -40.11
CA LEU A 310 12.87 11.62 -39.36
C LEU A 310 13.36 11.71 -37.90
N TRP A 311 14.22 10.79 -37.49
CA TRP A 311 14.63 10.64 -36.08
C TRP A 311 15.17 11.94 -35.48
N MET A 312 16.17 12.55 -36.18
CA MET A 312 16.79 13.78 -35.68
C MET A 312 15.87 15.00 -35.73
N SER A 313 14.99 15.08 -36.74
CA SER A 313 14.01 16.18 -36.86
C SER A 313 12.95 16.10 -35.71
N VAL A 314 12.55 14.89 -35.33
CA VAL A 314 11.61 14.66 -34.22
C VAL A 314 12.26 14.99 -32.87
N LEU A 315 13.49 14.55 -32.62
CA LEU A 315 14.19 14.86 -31.37
C LEU A 315 14.52 16.36 -31.22
N ALA A 316 14.75 17.04 -32.33
CA ALA A 316 15.04 18.48 -32.37
C ALA A 316 13.75 19.36 -32.36
N ASP A 317 12.58 18.75 -32.40
CA ASP A 317 11.26 19.43 -32.55
C ASP A 317 11.22 20.39 -33.74
N ARG A 318 11.85 19.99 -34.86
CA ARG A 318 12.00 20.80 -36.09
C ARG A 318 11.49 20.03 -37.30
N LEU A 319 10.18 19.74 -37.32
CA LEU A 319 9.52 19.05 -38.42
C LEU A 319 8.99 20.03 -39.48
N THR A 320 9.33 19.84 -40.74
CA THR A 320 8.66 20.50 -41.86
C THR A 320 7.22 19.99 -42.04
N PRO A 321 6.36 20.68 -42.79
CA PRO A 321 5.02 20.20 -43.08
C PRO A 321 4.95 18.81 -43.71
N GLU A 322 5.89 18.53 -44.64
CA GLU A 322 6.02 17.21 -45.30
C GLU A 322 6.48 16.13 -44.31
N GLU A 323 7.45 16.42 -43.47
CA GLU A 323 7.92 15.49 -42.44
C GLU A 323 6.82 15.19 -41.40
N ARG A 324 5.95 16.14 -41.02
CA ARG A 324 4.79 15.90 -40.16
C ARG A 324 3.79 14.93 -40.79
N GLN A 325 3.56 15.01 -42.10
CA GLN A 325 2.70 14.07 -42.79
C GLN A 325 3.30 12.66 -42.78
N ARG A 326 4.62 12.53 -43.05
CA ARG A 326 5.34 11.25 -42.98
C ARG A 326 5.38 10.68 -41.57
N LEU A 327 5.51 11.52 -40.52
CA LEU A 327 5.38 11.13 -39.14
C LEU A 327 3.99 10.53 -38.85
N GLY A 328 2.93 11.17 -39.32
CA GLY A 328 1.55 10.67 -39.18
C GLY A 328 1.37 9.28 -39.78
N VAL A 329 1.96 9.02 -40.96
CA VAL A 329 1.92 7.69 -41.58
C VAL A 329 2.66 6.64 -40.75
N ALA A 330 3.86 6.96 -40.26
CA ALA A 330 4.64 6.07 -39.41
C ALA A 330 3.90 5.68 -38.12
N MET A 331 3.26 6.67 -37.48
CA MET A 331 2.44 6.44 -36.27
C MET A 331 1.21 5.56 -36.55
N GLN A 332 0.56 5.74 -37.72
CA GLN A 332 -0.59 4.90 -38.11
C GLN A 332 -0.21 3.45 -38.36
N VAL A 333 0.97 3.19 -38.94
CA VAL A 333 1.49 1.82 -39.16
C VAL A 333 1.64 1.13 -37.80
N CYS A 334 2.22 1.81 -36.83
CA CYS A 334 2.46 1.24 -35.50
C CYS A 334 1.19 1.11 -34.64
N ALA A 335 0.20 1.99 -34.84
CA ALA A 335 -1.09 1.86 -34.18
C ALA A 335 -1.83 0.57 -34.55
N ARG A 336 -1.67 0.10 -35.79
CA ARG A 336 -2.27 -1.17 -36.24
C ARG A 336 -1.56 -2.41 -35.68
N THR A 337 -0.28 -2.32 -35.40
CA THR A 337 0.50 -3.41 -34.79
C THR A 337 0.35 -3.48 -33.27
N GLY A 338 0.07 -2.38 -32.60
CA GLY A 338 -0.19 -2.33 -31.14
C GLY A 338 -1.63 -2.74 -30.76
N SER A 339 -2.58 -2.75 -31.71
CA SER A 339 -3.99 -3.12 -31.48
C SER A 339 -4.32 -4.58 -31.77
N GLY A 340 -3.34 -5.47 -31.77
CA GLY A 340 -3.52 -6.93 -31.95
C GLY A 340 -4.25 -7.64 -30.81
N GLY A 341 -5.50 -7.27 -30.53
CA GLY A 341 -6.33 -7.94 -29.51
C GLY A 341 -7.53 -7.12 -29.09
N ASN A 342 -8.46 -6.85 -29.96
CA ASN A 342 -9.90 -6.65 -29.85
C ASN A 342 -10.38 -5.58 -30.84
N GLN A 343 -10.81 -6.01 -31.99
CA GLN A 343 -11.89 -5.33 -32.72
C GLN A 343 -13.14 -6.21 -32.63
N PRO A 344 -14.34 -5.58 -32.59
CA PRO A 344 -15.60 -6.13 -32.14
C PRO A 344 -16.11 -7.30 -32.95
#